data_54036555d78f2253c9bbfd7b14482df0
#
_entry.id   54036555d78f2253c9bbfd7b14482df0
#
_cell.length_a   1.000
_cell.length_b   1.000
_cell.length_c   1.000
_cell.angle_alpha   90.00
_cell.angle_beta   90.00
_cell.angle_gamma   90.00
#
_symmetry.space_group_name_H-M   'P 1'
#
loop_
_entity.id
_entity.type
_entity.pdbx_description
1 polymer ?
#
loop_
_entity_poly.entity_id
_entity_poly.type
_entity_poly.pdbx_seq_one_letter_code
_entity_poly.pdbx_strand_id
1 'polypeptide(L)'
;MENQPNWALLARYVEGTCTPDETRRVENWVRADPARRQLVAELRGLWDAAETPPPQADREVDVEEGWRRVRADMTTDEPEGSAAEPDRAAQSRGSRKEARARRRPSRRRAPGWRAGAMVGLLLLIGGLWLAQSLRTPAEAPTDAATRTVVTTPGERSRVQLADGSSVMLNVDSKLRLPSTFNQQQRVVQLTGEAYFEVDADPARPFIVRTENASVRVRGTAFNVRGYPDDEQVQVAVREGGVSFRPERAGTQPDTVELESGEIGRMGEADTTVQILAADVAPYIGWTEGRLVFEDTPLPKVVRRLERWYDLTFRIRDPALRSLRLTATLKSQSVRNVLDVIAASLNIRYEIDQGSVVLRAREGAR
;
A
#
# COMPACT_ATOMS: atom_id res chain seq x y z
N MET A 1 -3.22 -5.20 -36.74
CA MET A 1 -2.47 -5.49 -35.50
C MET A 1 -3.16 -6.67 -34.80
N GLU A 2 -3.14 -7.80 -35.49
CA GLU A 2 -3.84 -9.03 -35.04
C GLU A 2 -2.81 -10.06 -34.64
N ASN A 3 -3.09 -10.75 -33.53
CA ASN A 3 -2.44 -11.97 -33.12
C ASN A 3 -1.32 -11.87 -32.04
N GLN A 4 -1.48 -11.01 -31.02
CA GLN A 4 -0.73 -11.24 -29.79
C GLN A 4 -1.51 -12.26 -28.93
N PRO A 5 -0.91 -13.39 -28.54
CA PRO A 5 -1.51 -14.26 -27.55
C PRO A 5 -1.64 -13.49 -26.22
N ASN A 6 -2.81 -13.59 -25.57
CA ASN A 6 -2.99 -13.04 -24.23
C ASN A 6 -2.18 -13.85 -23.21
N TRP A 7 -1.92 -13.27 -22.04
CA TRP A 7 -1.14 -13.91 -20.97
C TRP A 7 -1.72 -15.27 -20.54
N ALA A 8 -3.04 -15.43 -20.57
CA ALA A 8 -3.70 -16.71 -20.23
C ALA A 8 -3.34 -17.83 -21.22
N LEU A 9 -3.18 -17.51 -22.51
CA LEU A 9 -2.76 -18.47 -23.52
C LEU A 9 -1.28 -18.81 -23.38
N LEU A 10 -0.43 -17.86 -23.03
CA LEU A 10 0.99 -18.10 -22.77
C LEU A 10 1.19 -18.96 -21.51
N ALA A 11 0.42 -18.72 -20.44
CA ALA A 11 0.45 -19.55 -19.23
C ALA A 11 0.10 -21.01 -19.58
N ARG A 12 -1.03 -21.25 -20.25
CA ARG A 12 -1.43 -22.59 -20.67
C ARG A 12 -0.42 -23.27 -21.62
N TYR A 13 0.28 -22.49 -22.44
CA TYR A 13 1.34 -23.00 -23.29
C TYR A 13 2.55 -23.48 -22.48
N VAL A 14 2.93 -22.76 -21.44
CA VAL A 14 4.00 -23.15 -20.52
C VAL A 14 3.60 -24.36 -19.68
N GLU A 15 2.35 -24.43 -19.23
CA GLU A 15 1.76 -25.57 -18.51
C GLU A 15 1.58 -26.82 -19.39
N GLY A 16 1.66 -26.70 -20.72
CA GLY A 16 1.39 -27.79 -21.63
C GLY A 16 -0.09 -28.15 -21.80
N THR A 17 -1.01 -27.28 -21.36
CA THR A 17 -2.48 -27.52 -21.38
C THR A 17 -3.20 -26.91 -22.61
N CYS A 18 -2.44 -26.41 -23.59
CA CYS A 18 -2.99 -25.85 -24.82
C CYS A 18 -3.56 -26.89 -25.77
N THR A 19 -4.62 -26.53 -26.49
CA THR A 19 -5.09 -27.30 -27.65
C THR A 19 -4.09 -27.22 -28.81
N PRO A 20 -4.12 -28.16 -29.80
CA PRO A 20 -3.20 -28.14 -30.96
C PRO A 20 -3.24 -26.84 -31.76
N ASP A 21 -4.42 -26.19 -31.84
CA ASP A 21 -4.57 -24.92 -32.55
C ASP A 21 -4.01 -23.72 -31.76
N GLU A 22 -4.16 -23.75 -30.45
CA GLU A 22 -3.58 -22.75 -29.56
C GLU A 22 -2.05 -22.85 -29.54
N THR A 23 -1.51 -24.07 -29.48
CA THR A 23 -0.06 -24.33 -29.56
C THR A 23 0.53 -23.76 -30.84
N ARG A 24 -0.08 -24.06 -32.01
CA ARG A 24 0.36 -23.50 -33.30
C ARG A 24 0.34 -21.98 -33.33
N ARG A 25 -0.65 -21.36 -32.71
CA ARG A 25 -0.78 -19.90 -32.64
C ARG A 25 0.36 -19.29 -31.83
N VAL A 26 0.67 -19.84 -30.66
CA VAL A 26 1.78 -19.38 -29.82
C VAL A 26 3.12 -19.62 -30.52
N GLU A 27 3.37 -20.78 -31.11
CA GLU A 27 4.59 -21.08 -31.84
C GLU A 27 4.84 -20.15 -33.02
N ASN A 28 3.82 -19.81 -33.78
CA ASN A 28 3.93 -18.84 -34.89
C ASN A 28 4.27 -17.45 -34.35
N TRP A 29 3.67 -17.02 -33.23
CA TRP A 29 3.96 -15.76 -32.61
C TRP A 29 5.38 -15.70 -32.05
N VAL A 30 5.88 -16.79 -31.45
CA VAL A 30 7.24 -16.93 -30.94
C VAL A 30 8.29 -16.92 -32.06
N ARG A 31 7.99 -17.59 -33.21
CA ARG A 31 8.89 -17.63 -34.37
C ARG A 31 9.09 -16.26 -35.02
N ALA A 32 8.12 -15.37 -34.92
CA ALA A 32 8.15 -14.05 -35.54
C ALA A 32 9.16 -13.09 -34.89
N ASP A 33 9.63 -13.35 -33.65
CA ASP A 33 10.51 -12.43 -32.95
C ASP A 33 11.43 -13.17 -31.94
N PRO A 34 12.77 -12.98 -32.03
CA PRO A 34 13.72 -13.58 -31.08
C PRO A 34 13.48 -13.22 -29.61
N ALA A 35 13.04 -11.98 -29.32
CA ALA A 35 12.76 -11.54 -27.94
C ALA A 35 11.61 -12.35 -27.32
N ARG A 36 10.63 -12.76 -28.12
CA ARG A 36 9.49 -13.57 -27.64
C ARG A 36 9.92 -15.00 -27.29
N ARG A 37 10.92 -15.54 -27.97
CA ARG A 37 11.52 -16.84 -27.62
C ARG A 37 12.19 -16.78 -26.26
N GLN A 38 12.92 -15.71 -25.98
CA GLN A 38 13.55 -15.50 -24.68
C GLN A 38 12.50 -15.38 -23.58
N LEU A 39 11.45 -14.58 -23.80
CA LEU A 39 10.35 -14.43 -22.85
C LEU A 39 9.69 -15.77 -22.47
N VAL A 40 9.37 -16.60 -23.49
CA VAL A 40 8.75 -17.91 -23.23
C VAL A 40 9.72 -18.86 -22.54
N ALA A 41 11.00 -18.80 -22.83
CA ALA A 41 12.03 -19.58 -22.13
C ALA A 41 12.17 -19.17 -20.66
N GLU A 42 12.16 -17.87 -20.36
CA GLU A 42 12.17 -17.36 -18.99
C GLU A 42 10.91 -17.76 -18.21
N LEU A 43 9.73 -17.66 -18.82
CA LEU A 43 8.47 -18.11 -18.20
C LEU A 43 8.49 -19.63 -17.91
N ARG A 44 9.03 -20.43 -18.80
CA ARG A 44 9.16 -21.87 -18.58
C ARG A 44 10.14 -22.18 -17.45
N GLY A 45 11.28 -21.48 -17.39
CA GLY A 45 12.24 -21.62 -16.30
C GLY A 45 11.66 -21.26 -14.93
N LEU A 46 10.82 -20.22 -14.85
CA LEU A 46 10.11 -19.85 -13.62
C LEU A 46 9.06 -20.89 -13.22
N TRP A 47 8.38 -21.48 -14.20
CA TRP A 47 7.38 -22.55 -13.99
C TRP A 47 8.04 -23.81 -13.44
N ASP A 48 9.09 -24.29 -14.12
CA ASP A 48 9.85 -25.47 -13.72
C ASP A 48 10.45 -25.31 -12.31
N ALA A 49 10.90 -24.09 -11.96
CA ALA A 49 11.40 -23.76 -10.63
C ALA A 49 10.30 -23.77 -9.56
N ALA A 50 9.05 -23.44 -9.93
CA ALA A 50 7.90 -23.47 -9.03
C ALA A 50 7.34 -24.89 -8.81
N GLU A 51 7.45 -25.78 -9.79
CA GLU A 51 7.03 -27.17 -9.68
C GLU A 51 8.05 -28.07 -8.96
N THR A 52 9.32 -27.65 -8.88
CA THR A 52 10.34 -28.38 -8.13
C THR A 52 10.21 -28.04 -6.66
N PRO A 53 9.73 -28.95 -5.79
CA PRO A 53 9.73 -28.69 -4.36
C PRO A 53 11.18 -28.45 -3.93
N PRO A 54 11.43 -27.45 -3.05
CA PRO A 54 12.77 -27.22 -2.55
C PRO A 54 13.29 -28.55 -1.96
N PRO A 55 14.55 -28.93 -2.24
CA PRO A 55 15.13 -30.14 -1.67
C PRO A 55 14.91 -30.06 -0.16
N GLN A 56 14.28 -31.07 0.41
CA GLN A 56 14.14 -31.22 1.84
C GLN A 56 15.55 -31.22 2.43
N ALA A 57 15.98 -30.05 2.86
CA ALA A 57 17.20 -29.89 3.58
C ALA A 57 16.94 -30.29 5.04
N ASP A 58 17.09 -31.57 5.36
CA ASP A 58 17.54 -32.02 6.67
C ASP A 58 18.99 -31.51 6.88
N ARG A 59 19.14 -30.22 6.87
CA ARG A 59 20.31 -29.53 7.40
C ARG A 59 19.83 -28.68 8.56
N GLU A 60 20.18 -29.10 9.76
CA GLU A 60 20.25 -28.18 10.89
C GLU A 60 20.99 -26.94 10.40
N VAL A 61 20.25 -25.87 10.21
CA VAL A 61 20.81 -24.56 9.86
C VAL A 61 21.51 -24.08 11.14
N ASP A 62 22.85 -24.17 11.17
CA ASP A 62 23.65 -23.57 12.23
C ASP A 62 23.53 -22.04 12.10
N VAL A 63 22.54 -21.51 12.83
CA VAL A 63 22.20 -20.08 12.86
C VAL A 63 23.38 -19.28 13.41
N GLU A 64 24.20 -19.88 14.29
CA GLU A 64 25.39 -19.27 14.88
C GLU A 64 26.51 -19.06 13.85
N GLU A 65 26.68 -19.99 12.94
CA GLU A 65 27.63 -19.87 11.84
C GLU A 65 27.16 -18.84 10.79
N GLY A 66 25.86 -18.71 10.55
CA GLY A 66 25.26 -17.67 9.73
C GLY A 66 25.53 -16.27 10.30
N TRP A 67 25.33 -16.08 11.60
CA TRP A 67 25.61 -14.82 12.28
C TRP A 67 27.10 -14.47 12.35
N ARG A 68 27.98 -15.47 12.40
CA ARG A 68 29.43 -15.25 12.39
C ARG A 68 29.91 -14.68 11.04
N ARG A 69 29.36 -15.15 9.91
CA ARG A 69 29.66 -14.62 8.56
C ARG A 69 29.19 -13.18 8.39
N VAL A 70 27.95 -12.89 8.78
CA VAL A 70 27.41 -11.52 8.71
C VAL A 70 28.22 -10.54 9.56
N ARG A 71 28.67 -10.95 10.73
CA ARG A 71 29.50 -10.11 11.61
C ARG A 71 30.91 -9.88 11.05
N ALA A 72 31.48 -10.85 10.36
CA ALA A 72 32.76 -10.71 9.68
C ALA A 72 32.70 -9.71 8.49
N ASP A 73 31.61 -9.74 7.73
CA ASP A 73 31.39 -8.79 6.62
C ASP A 73 31.14 -7.35 7.11
N MET A 74 30.56 -7.17 8.28
CA MET A 74 30.30 -5.83 8.86
C MET A 74 31.55 -5.18 9.48
N THR A 75 32.67 -5.91 9.67
CA THR A 75 33.92 -5.40 10.24
C THR A 75 34.98 -5.08 9.18
N THR A 76 34.69 -5.23 7.88
CA THR A 76 35.69 -5.05 6.80
C THR A 76 35.57 -3.69 6.09
N ASP A 77 34.72 -2.78 6.56
CA ASP A 77 34.56 -1.45 5.97
C ASP A 77 35.09 -0.32 6.91
N GLU A 78 36.41 -0.34 7.19
CA GLU A 78 37.13 0.85 7.63
C GLU A 78 38.30 1.11 6.65
N PRO A 79 38.47 2.34 6.10
CA PRO A 79 39.52 2.61 5.18
C PRO A 79 40.86 2.81 5.92
N GLU A 80 41.84 2.03 5.52
CA GLU A 80 43.27 2.21 5.87
C GLU A 80 43.75 3.60 5.45
N GLY A 81 44.28 4.36 6.38
CA GLY A 81 44.94 5.63 6.18
C GLY A 81 46.14 5.82 7.12
N SER A 82 47.26 5.25 6.69
CA SER A 82 48.63 5.71 6.90
C SER A 82 49.26 5.69 8.29
N ALA A 83 50.07 4.70 8.50
CA ALA A 83 51.09 4.60 9.50
C ALA A 83 52.28 5.56 9.22
N ALA A 84 52.83 6.17 10.26
CA ALA A 84 54.27 6.39 10.45
C ALA A 84 54.57 6.70 11.91
N GLU A 85 55.18 5.77 12.57
CA GLU A 85 55.95 5.89 13.83
C GLU A 85 57.40 6.25 13.50
N PRO A 86 58.29 6.31 14.49
CA PRO A 86 58.52 7.31 15.55
C PRO A 86 59.96 7.84 15.48
N ASP A 87 60.37 8.78 16.26
CA ASP A 87 61.59 8.69 17.10
C ASP A 87 61.87 9.93 17.95
N ARG A 88 62.04 9.67 19.20
CA ARG A 88 63.01 10.10 20.22
C ARG A 88 63.57 11.51 20.25
N ALA A 89 63.43 11.94 21.44
CA ALA A 89 64.52 12.37 22.33
C ALA A 89 64.91 13.84 22.43
N ALA A 90 64.72 14.24 23.62
CA ALA A 90 65.75 14.90 24.49
C ALA A 90 65.90 16.41 24.46
N GLN A 91 65.49 16.94 25.59
CA GLN A 91 66.33 17.79 26.47
C GLN A 91 66.98 19.04 25.92
N SER A 92 66.67 20.19 26.41
CA SER A 92 67.35 20.83 27.51
C SER A 92 67.12 22.33 27.54
N ARG A 93 66.73 22.80 28.71
CA ARG A 93 67.36 23.85 29.54
C ARG A 93 67.88 25.16 28.90
N GLY A 94 67.46 26.19 29.54
CA GLY A 94 68.27 27.38 29.74
C GLY A 94 67.51 28.65 29.36
N SER A 95 66.97 29.37 30.26
CA SER A 95 67.61 30.26 31.25
C SER A 95 67.84 31.68 30.74
N ARG A 96 67.17 32.57 31.37
CA ARG A 96 67.64 33.89 31.88
C ARG A 96 67.70 35.08 30.95
N LYS A 97 66.99 36.03 31.41
CA LYS A 97 67.34 37.39 31.95
C LYS A 97 67.04 38.57 31.07
N GLU A 98 66.16 39.40 31.62
CA GLU A 98 66.36 40.79 32.06
C GLU A 98 66.86 41.84 31.06
N ALA A 99 66.07 42.86 30.85
CA ALA A 99 66.32 44.28 31.16
C ALA A 99 65.28 45.17 30.50
N ARG A 100 64.42 45.79 31.18
CA ARG A 100 64.39 47.12 31.82
C ARG A 100 64.87 48.26 30.90
N ALA A 101 63.88 49.02 30.37
CA ALA A 101 64.11 50.48 30.27
C ALA A 101 62.80 51.25 30.11
N ARG A 102 62.60 52.13 31.02
CA ARG A 102 61.51 53.12 31.11
C ARG A 102 61.63 54.12 29.96
N ARG A 103 60.53 54.69 29.48
CA ARG A 103 60.25 56.12 29.35
C ARG A 103 58.77 56.39 28.99
N ARG A 104 58.19 57.25 29.78
CA ARG A 104 56.93 58.03 29.56
C ARG A 104 57.38 59.45 29.05
N PRO A 105 56.43 60.33 28.72
CA PRO A 105 55.13 60.34 28.03
C PRO A 105 55.03 61.38 26.92
N SER A 106 54.03 61.32 26.06
CA SER A 106 53.51 62.54 25.50
C SER A 106 52.01 62.42 25.13
N ARG A 107 51.27 63.29 25.73
CA ARG A 107 49.85 63.53 25.42
C ARG A 107 49.72 64.09 24.00
N ARG A 108 48.80 63.59 23.19
CA ARG A 108 48.01 64.38 22.22
C ARG A 108 46.65 63.74 21.96
N ARG A 109 45.64 64.47 22.33
CA ARG A 109 44.28 64.76 21.87
C ARG A 109 43.67 63.78 20.91
N ALA A 110 42.48 63.28 21.29
CA ALA A 110 41.43 62.69 20.43
C ALA A 110 40.99 63.67 19.31
N PRO A 111 40.52 63.19 18.19
CA PRO A 111 39.08 62.93 18.01
C PRO A 111 38.79 61.65 17.18
N GLY A 112 37.75 60.96 17.45
CA GLY A 112 37.40 59.82 16.63
C GLY A 112 36.27 58.94 17.17
N TRP A 113 35.33 59.47 17.94
CA TRP A 113 34.22 58.64 18.46
C TRP A 113 33.18 58.26 17.39
N ARG A 114 33.29 58.88 16.21
CA ARG A 114 32.36 58.55 15.11
C ARG A 114 32.79 57.30 14.25
N ALA A 115 34.04 56.93 14.27
CA ALA A 115 34.54 55.74 13.52
C ALA A 115 34.23 54.40 14.24
N GLY A 116 34.19 54.40 15.58
CA GLY A 116 33.92 53.17 16.35
C GLY A 116 32.46 52.69 16.24
N ALA A 117 31.51 53.63 16.08
CA ALA A 117 30.08 53.27 15.96
C ALA A 117 29.76 52.57 14.62
N MET A 118 30.42 52.95 13.54
CA MET A 118 30.22 52.31 12.22
C MET A 118 30.83 50.92 12.16
N VAL A 119 31.98 50.69 12.77
CA VAL A 119 32.62 49.36 12.81
C VAL A 119 31.80 48.43 13.71
N GLY A 120 31.26 48.91 14.83
CA GLY A 120 30.37 48.13 15.70
C GLY A 120 29.08 47.71 15.00
N LEU A 121 28.49 48.59 14.19
CA LEU A 121 27.28 48.30 13.41
C LEU A 121 27.54 47.27 12.29
N LEU A 122 28.69 47.37 11.60
CA LEU A 122 29.07 46.43 10.57
C LEU A 122 29.38 45.04 11.16
N LEU A 123 29.99 44.95 12.33
CA LEU A 123 30.21 43.68 13.03
C LEU A 123 28.90 43.07 13.53
N LEU A 124 27.94 43.87 14.00
CA LEU A 124 26.61 43.38 14.37
C LEU A 124 25.80 42.88 13.17
N ILE A 125 25.82 43.60 12.05
CA ILE A 125 25.15 43.20 10.81
C ILE A 125 25.83 41.96 10.22
N GLY A 126 27.17 41.94 10.20
CA GLY A 126 27.93 40.76 9.75
C GLY A 126 27.74 39.55 10.64
N GLY A 127 27.69 39.74 11.96
CA GLY A 127 27.40 38.68 12.93
C GLY A 127 25.97 38.16 12.82
N LEU A 128 24.99 39.02 12.58
CA LEU A 128 23.59 38.63 12.35
C LEU A 128 23.43 37.89 11.02
N TRP A 129 24.16 38.35 9.99
CA TRP A 129 24.17 37.67 8.67
C TRP A 129 24.85 36.31 8.73
N LEU A 130 25.96 36.21 9.45
CA LEU A 130 26.67 34.96 9.70
C LEU A 130 25.82 34.01 10.57
N ALA A 131 25.14 34.51 11.58
CA ALA A 131 24.22 33.73 12.42
C ALA A 131 22.97 33.24 11.64
N GLN A 132 22.52 33.99 10.62
CA GLN A 132 21.47 33.53 9.69
C GLN A 132 21.99 32.52 8.67
N SER A 133 23.24 32.66 8.22
CA SER A 133 23.89 31.73 7.29
C SER A 133 24.26 30.40 7.97
N LEU A 134 24.50 30.40 9.28
CA LEU A 134 24.73 29.22 10.11
C LEU A 134 23.44 28.58 10.62
N ARG A 135 22.29 29.22 10.44
CA ARG A 135 21.00 28.51 10.49
C ARG A 135 20.90 27.72 9.21
N THR A 136 21.47 26.52 9.20
CA THR A 136 21.03 25.44 8.30
C THR A 136 19.52 25.50 8.34
N PRO A 137 18.82 25.66 7.18
CA PRO A 137 17.38 25.44 7.16
C PRO A 137 17.26 24.04 7.78
N ALA A 138 16.52 23.94 8.90
CA ALA A 138 16.09 22.63 9.34
C ALA A 138 15.50 22.01 8.08
N GLU A 139 16.17 20.99 7.53
CA GLU A 139 15.63 20.22 6.42
C GLU A 139 14.19 19.96 6.83
N ALA A 140 13.27 20.56 6.06
CA ALA A 140 11.87 20.21 6.16
C ALA A 140 11.87 18.67 6.17
N PRO A 141 11.19 18.01 7.13
CA PRO A 141 11.29 16.58 7.28
C PRO A 141 11.12 16.00 5.88
N THR A 142 12.19 15.42 5.36
CA THR A 142 12.23 14.73 4.06
C THR A 142 10.95 13.94 4.05
N ASP A 143 10.09 14.16 3.07
CA ASP A 143 8.79 13.52 2.93
C ASP A 143 9.04 12.03 3.05
N ALA A 144 8.99 11.55 4.29
CA ALA A 144 9.34 10.18 4.61
C ALA A 144 8.33 9.36 3.80
N ALA A 145 8.84 8.65 2.82
CA ALA A 145 8.12 8.14 1.67
C ALA A 145 6.83 7.43 2.09
N THR A 146 5.68 8.05 1.83
CA THR A 146 4.38 7.41 2.01
C THR A 146 4.32 6.20 1.10
N ARG A 147 4.27 5.00 1.65
CA ARG A 147 4.06 3.78 0.86
C ARG A 147 2.61 3.73 0.41
N THR A 148 2.39 3.59 -0.89
CA THR A 148 1.04 3.40 -1.45
C THR A 148 0.99 2.07 -2.19
N VAL A 149 -0.01 1.26 -1.89
CA VAL A 149 -0.35 0.03 -2.61
C VAL A 149 -1.65 0.28 -3.36
N VAL A 150 -1.68 -0.04 -4.64
CA VAL A 150 -2.84 0.15 -5.51
C VAL A 150 -3.12 -1.18 -6.21
N THR A 151 -4.38 -1.54 -6.32
CA THR A 151 -4.88 -2.63 -7.15
C THR A 151 -5.77 -2.06 -8.23
N THR A 152 -5.65 -2.59 -9.43
CA THR A 152 -6.52 -2.26 -10.58
C THR A 152 -7.77 -3.16 -10.59
N PRO A 153 -8.80 -2.86 -11.41
CA PRO A 153 -9.88 -3.80 -11.64
C PRO A 153 -9.35 -5.19 -12.02
N GLY A 154 -9.94 -6.23 -11.46
CA GLY A 154 -9.49 -7.62 -11.62
C GLY A 154 -8.29 -8.05 -10.76
N GLU A 155 -7.57 -7.11 -10.16
CA GLU A 155 -6.36 -7.37 -9.38
C GLU A 155 -6.66 -7.34 -7.87
N ARG A 156 -6.04 -8.23 -7.11
CA ARG A 156 -6.04 -8.24 -5.64
C ARG A 156 -4.61 -8.40 -5.13
N SER A 157 -4.30 -7.83 -3.98
CA SER A 157 -2.95 -7.88 -3.43
C SER A 157 -2.98 -8.20 -1.93
N ARG A 158 -2.05 -9.01 -1.47
CA ARG A 158 -1.80 -9.22 -0.04
C ARG A 158 -0.56 -8.44 0.37
N VAL A 159 -0.67 -7.70 1.45
CA VAL A 159 0.37 -6.83 1.97
C VAL A 159 0.63 -7.17 3.42
N GLN A 160 1.89 -7.47 3.74
CA GLN A 160 2.35 -7.55 5.12
C GLN A 160 2.81 -6.17 5.57
N LEU A 161 2.34 -5.74 6.74
CA LEU A 161 2.69 -4.45 7.33
C LEU A 161 3.86 -4.60 8.32
N ALA A 162 4.50 -3.47 8.63
CA ALA A 162 5.67 -3.44 9.51
C ALA A 162 5.35 -3.73 11.00
N ASP A 163 4.07 -3.75 11.37
CA ASP A 163 3.60 -4.08 12.71
C ASP A 163 3.20 -5.56 12.87
N GLY A 164 3.41 -6.38 11.85
CA GLY A 164 2.99 -7.79 11.82
C GLY A 164 1.61 -8.02 11.21
N SER A 165 0.76 -6.99 11.11
CA SER A 165 -0.58 -7.10 10.55
C SER A 165 -0.57 -7.44 9.06
N SER A 166 -1.59 -8.17 8.59
CA SER A 166 -1.80 -8.55 7.21
C SER A 166 -3.01 -7.83 6.63
N VAL A 167 -2.90 -7.35 5.40
CA VAL A 167 -3.99 -6.71 4.67
C VAL A 167 -4.16 -7.37 3.32
N MET A 168 -5.36 -7.83 3.02
CA MET A 168 -5.75 -8.22 1.67
C MET A 168 -6.52 -7.08 1.03
N LEU A 169 -5.98 -6.50 -0.03
CA LEU A 169 -6.58 -5.40 -0.78
C LEU A 169 -7.40 -5.96 -1.93
N ASN A 170 -8.67 -5.58 -2.00
CA ASN A 170 -9.57 -6.04 -3.05
C ASN A 170 -9.32 -5.29 -4.36
N VAL A 171 -10.04 -5.65 -5.41
CA VAL A 171 -9.98 -5.03 -6.74
C VAL A 171 -10.25 -3.53 -6.66
N ASP A 172 -9.63 -2.73 -7.55
CA ASP A 172 -9.85 -1.29 -7.69
C ASP A 172 -9.75 -0.54 -6.35
N SER A 173 -8.69 -0.80 -5.59
CA SER A 173 -8.52 -0.29 -4.23
C SER A 173 -7.13 0.30 -4.01
N LYS A 174 -7.03 1.21 -3.03
CA LYS A 174 -5.81 1.92 -2.69
C LYS A 174 -5.61 1.98 -1.19
N LEU A 175 -4.46 1.52 -0.73
CA LEU A 175 -4.01 1.59 0.66
C LEU A 175 -2.79 2.49 0.76
N ARG A 176 -2.90 3.58 1.54
CA ARG A 176 -1.77 4.48 1.84
C ARG A 176 -1.32 4.27 3.27
N LEU A 177 -0.02 4.06 3.42
CA LEU A 177 0.68 3.96 4.69
C LEU A 177 1.55 5.20 4.84
N PRO A 178 1.20 6.13 5.74
CA PRO A 178 2.06 7.26 6.06
C PRO A 178 3.42 6.78 6.57
N SER A 179 4.44 7.56 6.39
CA SER A 179 5.78 7.26 6.92
C SER A 179 5.84 7.16 8.45
N THR A 180 4.86 7.76 9.12
CA THR A 180 4.67 7.66 10.58
C THR A 180 3.95 6.39 11.02
N PHE A 181 3.59 5.51 10.06
CA PHE A 181 2.98 4.22 10.38
C PHE A 181 3.86 3.43 11.36
N ASN A 182 3.23 2.82 12.35
CA ASN A 182 3.87 2.03 13.40
C ASN A 182 4.81 2.79 14.36
N GLN A 183 4.82 4.12 14.37
CA GLN A 183 5.56 4.92 15.37
C GLN A 183 4.74 5.08 16.66
N GLN A 184 3.84 6.07 16.71
CA GLN A 184 2.94 6.29 17.85
C GLN A 184 1.56 5.67 17.64
N GLN A 185 1.09 5.61 16.39
CA GLN A 185 -0.18 5.03 15.98
C GLN A 185 0.02 4.23 14.69
N ARG A 186 -0.85 3.25 14.47
CA ARG A 186 -0.87 2.42 13.27
C ARG A 186 -2.00 2.91 12.37
N VAL A 187 -1.79 4.04 11.68
CA VAL A 187 -2.82 4.67 10.84
C VAL A 187 -2.58 4.34 9.37
N VAL A 188 -3.63 3.87 8.70
CA VAL A 188 -3.67 3.66 7.25
C VAL A 188 -4.85 4.39 6.63
N GLN A 189 -4.76 4.75 5.35
CA GLN A 189 -5.85 5.34 4.59
C GLN A 189 -6.28 4.36 3.50
N LEU A 190 -7.59 4.08 3.43
CA LEU A 190 -8.19 3.15 2.48
C LEU A 190 -9.18 3.88 1.56
N THR A 191 -9.05 3.66 0.26
CA THR A 191 -10.08 3.93 -0.75
C THR A 191 -10.38 2.59 -1.41
N GLY A 192 -11.63 2.15 -1.44
CA GLY A 192 -12.01 0.84 -1.95
C GLY A 192 -12.32 -0.17 -0.85
N GLU A 193 -11.87 -1.40 -0.97
CA GLU A 193 -12.18 -2.50 -0.04
C GLU A 193 -10.92 -3.26 0.38
N ALA A 194 -10.81 -3.53 1.69
CA ALA A 194 -9.74 -4.34 2.23
C ALA A 194 -10.19 -5.17 3.43
N TYR A 195 -9.61 -6.35 3.54
CA TYR A 195 -9.72 -7.23 4.70
C TYR A 195 -8.43 -7.14 5.50
N PHE A 196 -8.58 -6.91 6.79
CA PHE A 196 -7.48 -6.70 7.73
C PHE A 196 -7.44 -7.84 8.74
N GLU A 197 -6.27 -8.37 8.98
CA GLU A 197 -5.93 -9.23 10.12
C GLU A 197 -4.89 -8.46 10.94
N VAL A 198 -5.35 -7.78 11.99
CA VAL A 198 -4.52 -6.86 12.77
C VAL A 198 -3.97 -7.54 13.99
N ASP A 199 -2.64 -7.51 14.15
CA ASP A 199 -1.96 -8.01 15.33
C ASP A 199 -2.34 -7.20 16.57
N ALA A 200 -2.58 -7.91 17.69
CA ALA A 200 -3.01 -7.29 18.93
C ALA A 200 -1.90 -6.42 19.53
N ASP A 201 -2.19 -5.13 19.68
CA ASP A 201 -1.36 -4.16 20.39
C ASP A 201 -2.26 -3.13 21.09
N PRO A 202 -2.60 -3.35 22.37
CA PRO A 202 -3.46 -2.45 23.13
C PRO A 202 -2.87 -1.05 23.33
N ALA A 203 -1.53 -0.93 23.32
CA ALA A 203 -0.87 0.37 23.52
C ALA A 203 -0.91 1.25 22.27
N ARG A 204 -0.93 0.65 21.09
CA ARG A 204 -0.94 1.37 19.80
C ARG A 204 -2.10 0.91 18.95
N PRO A 205 -3.27 1.58 19.03
CA PRO A 205 -4.44 1.21 18.23
C PRO A 205 -4.15 1.28 16.72
N PHE A 206 -4.75 0.36 15.97
CA PHE A 206 -4.75 0.39 14.50
C PHE A 206 -5.97 1.15 14.00
N ILE A 207 -5.77 2.07 13.07
CA ILE A 207 -6.81 2.96 12.59
C ILE A 207 -6.85 2.90 11.06
N VAL A 208 -8.00 2.50 10.52
CA VAL A 208 -8.29 2.61 9.08
C VAL A 208 -9.14 3.85 8.87
N ARG A 209 -8.65 4.77 8.04
CA ARG A 209 -9.40 5.96 7.61
C ARG A 209 -9.88 5.78 6.19
N THR A 210 -11.16 6.00 5.97
CA THR A 210 -11.75 6.20 4.65
C THR A 210 -12.05 7.68 4.46
N GLU A 211 -12.69 8.06 3.37
CA GLU A 211 -13.07 9.45 3.12
C GLU A 211 -14.01 10.01 4.21
N ASN A 212 -14.96 9.19 4.67
CA ASN A 212 -16.05 9.63 5.54
C ASN A 212 -16.07 8.92 6.89
N ALA A 213 -15.13 8.03 7.19
CA ALA A 213 -15.17 7.22 8.39
C ALA A 213 -13.77 6.84 8.94
N SER A 214 -13.75 6.59 10.24
CA SER A 214 -12.60 6.06 10.98
C SER A 214 -13.00 4.76 11.68
N VAL A 215 -12.18 3.74 11.48
CA VAL A 215 -12.34 2.41 12.05
C VAL A 215 -11.12 2.12 12.91
N ARG A 216 -11.32 1.99 14.23
CA ARG A 216 -10.25 1.76 15.20
C ARG A 216 -10.37 0.37 15.78
N VAL A 217 -9.24 -0.35 15.85
CA VAL A 217 -9.15 -1.69 16.41
C VAL A 217 -7.90 -1.85 17.29
N ARG A 218 -7.86 -2.91 18.10
CA ARG A 218 -6.72 -3.25 18.97
C ARG A 218 -6.09 -4.61 18.65
N GLY A 219 -6.78 -5.44 17.89
CA GLY A 219 -6.41 -6.79 17.49
C GLY A 219 -7.67 -7.48 16.99
N THR A 220 -7.90 -7.47 15.68
CA THR A 220 -9.22 -7.72 15.10
C THR A 220 -9.05 -8.22 13.67
N ALA A 221 -9.89 -9.15 13.25
CA ALA A 221 -10.06 -9.54 11.86
C ALA A 221 -11.37 -8.97 11.31
N PHE A 222 -11.29 -8.09 10.30
CA PHE A 222 -12.45 -7.34 9.81
C PHE A 222 -12.29 -6.89 8.36
N ASN A 223 -13.41 -6.61 7.71
CA ASN A 223 -13.47 -6.03 6.36
C ASN A 223 -13.94 -4.58 6.43
N VAL A 224 -13.32 -3.72 5.66
CA VAL A 224 -13.78 -2.34 5.42
C VAL A 224 -14.02 -2.16 3.94
N ARG A 225 -15.20 -1.69 3.57
CA ARG A 225 -15.60 -1.33 2.21
C ARG A 225 -16.05 0.12 2.17
N GLY A 226 -15.35 0.94 1.38
CA GLY A 226 -15.60 2.36 1.20
C GLY A 226 -15.11 2.80 -0.18
N TYR A 227 -15.76 2.31 -1.25
CA TYR A 227 -15.51 2.83 -2.60
C TYR A 227 -16.18 4.19 -2.77
N PRO A 228 -15.57 5.13 -3.49
CA PRO A 228 -16.13 6.48 -3.69
C PRO A 228 -17.50 6.50 -4.37
N ASP A 229 -17.81 5.49 -5.20
CA ASP A 229 -19.09 5.34 -5.88
C ASP A 229 -20.10 4.43 -5.17
N ASP A 230 -19.75 3.92 -3.99
CA ASP A 230 -20.69 3.21 -3.11
C ASP A 230 -21.43 4.23 -2.24
N GLU A 231 -22.74 4.04 -2.02
CA GLU A 231 -23.60 4.93 -1.25
C GLU A 231 -23.31 4.89 0.27
N GLN A 232 -22.44 3.99 0.71
CA GLN A 232 -22.18 3.76 2.14
C GLN A 232 -20.79 3.16 2.38
N VAL A 233 -20.23 3.49 3.54
CA VAL A 233 -19.11 2.76 4.12
C VAL A 233 -19.65 1.59 4.93
N GLN A 234 -19.02 0.44 4.82
CA GLN A 234 -19.42 -0.78 5.50
C GLN A 234 -18.22 -1.43 6.20
N VAL A 235 -18.44 -1.87 7.42
CA VAL A 235 -17.46 -2.60 8.24
C VAL A 235 -18.09 -3.91 8.68
N ALA A 236 -17.44 -5.05 8.41
CA ALA A 236 -17.88 -6.36 8.87
C ALA A 236 -16.83 -6.99 9.78
N VAL A 237 -17.20 -7.36 11.00
CA VAL A 237 -16.29 -7.87 12.03
C VAL A 237 -16.33 -9.39 12.04
N ARG A 238 -15.20 -10.03 11.67
CA ARG A 238 -15.05 -11.50 11.74
C ARG A 238 -14.69 -11.96 13.14
N GLU A 239 -13.72 -11.25 13.76
CA GLU A 239 -13.20 -11.61 15.09
C GLU A 239 -12.71 -10.35 15.81
N GLY A 240 -12.98 -10.25 17.11
CA GLY A 240 -12.60 -9.12 17.95
C GLY A 240 -13.62 -8.01 17.98
N GLY A 241 -13.18 -6.78 18.17
CA GLY A 241 -14.04 -5.60 18.31
C GLY A 241 -13.52 -4.42 17.50
N VAL A 242 -14.43 -3.59 17.04
CA VAL A 242 -14.20 -2.42 16.19
C VAL A 242 -14.94 -1.21 16.72
N SER A 243 -14.21 -0.12 16.93
CA SER A 243 -14.82 1.21 17.16
C SER A 243 -14.99 1.90 15.81
N PHE A 244 -16.21 2.03 15.33
CA PHE A 244 -16.57 2.65 14.06
C PHE A 244 -17.17 4.03 14.28
N ARG A 245 -16.57 5.05 13.66
CA ARG A 245 -16.98 6.45 13.81
C ARG A 245 -17.05 7.14 12.45
N PRO A 246 -18.13 7.89 12.16
CA PRO A 246 -18.16 8.84 11.05
C PRO A 246 -17.06 9.90 11.20
N GLU A 247 -16.36 10.27 10.11
CA GLU A 247 -15.44 11.40 10.08
C GLU A 247 -16.01 12.49 9.17
N ARG A 248 -16.61 13.52 9.76
CA ARG A 248 -17.15 14.66 9.03
C ARG A 248 -16.68 15.96 9.65
N ALA A 249 -16.24 16.89 8.80
CA ALA A 249 -15.78 18.20 9.28
C ALA A 249 -16.89 18.94 10.07
N GLY A 250 -16.52 19.44 11.25
CA GLY A 250 -17.42 20.25 12.09
C GLY A 250 -18.42 19.46 12.94
N THR A 251 -18.36 18.12 12.94
CA THR A 251 -19.22 17.27 13.79
C THR A 251 -18.36 16.42 14.73
N GLN A 252 -18.90 16.10 15.92
CA GLN A 252 -18.36 15.05 16.80
C GLN A 252 -19.39 13.91 16.87
N PRO A 253 -19.44 13.05 15.85
CA PRO A 253 -20.40 11.95 15.85
C PRO A 253 -20.02 10.91 16.89
N ASP A 254 -21.05 10.20 17.38
CA ASP A 254 -20.86 9.11 18.32
C ASP A 254 -20.04 7.97 17.69
N THR A 255 -19.22 7.36 18.51
CA THR A 255 -18.51 6.13 18.15
C THR A 255 -19.41 4.95 18.44
N VAL A 256 -19.54 4.06 17.49
CA VAL A 256 -20.29 2.81 17.61
C VAL A 256 -19.32 1.65 17.75
N GLU A 257 -19.52 0.82 18.77
CA GLU A 257 -18.75 -0.40 18.95
C GLU A 257 -19.43 -1.55 18.20
N LEU A 258 -18.66 -2.29 17.43
CA LEU A 258 -19.08 -3.48 16.71
C LEU A 258 -18.34 -4.69 17.29
N GLU A 259 -19.05 -5.78 17.48
CA GLU A 259 -18.52 -7.05 17.94
C GLU A 259 -18.43 -8.08 16.81
N SER A 260 -17.79 -9.22 17.08
CA SER A 260 -17.71 -10.34 16.14
C SER A 260 -19.12 -10.78 15.69
N GLY A 261 -19.34 -10.91 14.37
CA GLY A 261 -20.62 -11.22 13.76
C GLY A 261 -21.49 -10.00 13.49
N GLU A 262 -21.01 -8.80 13.72
CA GLU A 262 -21.75 -7.58 13.43
C GLU A 262 -21.22 -6.84 12.21
N ILE A 263 -22.15 -6.10 11.58
CA ILE A 263 -21.88 -5.28 10.40
C ILE A 263 -22.35 -3.87 10.70
N GLY A 264 -21.42 -2.91 10.64
CA GLY A 264 -21.71 -1.49 10.68
C GLY A 264 -21.90 -0.93 9.27
N ARG A 265 -22.94 -0.15 9.06
CA ARG A 265 -23.18 0.58 7.80
C ARG A 265 -23.42 2.05 8.09
N MET A 266 -22.83 2.89 7.25
CA MET A 266 -22.98 4.33 7.33
C MET A 266 -23.10 4.90 5.92
N GLY A 267 -24.20 5.58 5.62
CA GLY A 267 -24.38 6.29 4.35
C GLY A 267 -23.46 7.49 4.24
N GLU A 268 -23.21 7.94 3.02
CA GLU A 268 -22.28 9.06 2.74
C GLU A 268 -22.69 10.37 3.46
N ALA A 269 -23.98 10.63 3.57
CA ALA A 269 -24.51 11.82 4.24
C ALA A 269 -24.83 11.59 5.73
N ASP A 270 -24.73 10.37 6.23
CA ASP A 270 -25.14 9.99 7.56
C ASP A 270 -24.09 10.38 8.62
N THR A 271 -24.56 10.69 9.81
CA THR A 271 -23.74 10.87 11.00
C THR A 271 -23.91 9.72 11.99
N THR A 272 -24.70 8.72 11.65
CA THR A 272 -25.01 7.57 12.48
C THR A 272 -24.65 6.27 11.77
N VAL A 273 -24.18 5.31 12.55
CA VAL A 273 -23.87 3.95 12.09
C VAL A 273 -25.04 3.05 12.40
N GLN A 274 -25.54 2.31 11.42
CA GLN A 274 -26.51 1.24 11.60
C GLN A 274 -25.78 -0.07 11.88
N ILE A 275 -26.17 -0.77 12.96
CA ILE A 275 -25.63 -2.08 13.30
C ILE A 275 -26.61 -3.16 12.82
N LEU A 276 -26.08 -4.17 12.17
CA LEU A 276 -26.81 -5.37 11.79
C LEU A 276 -26.05 -6.59 12.34
N ALA A 277 -26.73 -7.39 13.15
CA ALA A 277 -26.25 -8.72 13.49
C ALA A 277 -26.61 -9.65 12.33
N ALA A 278 -25.62 -10.12 11.58
CA ALA A 278 -25.83 -10.96 10.40
C ALA A 278 -24.58 -11.82 10.13
N ASP A 279 -24.74 -12.83 9.28
CA ASP A 279 -23.59 -13.59 8.80
C ASP A 279 -22.60 -12.66 8.07
N VAL A 280 -21.35 -12.62 8.53
CA VAL A 280 -20.29 -11.83 7.91
C VAL A 280 -19.65 -12.53 6.71
N ALA A 281 -19.89 -13.82 6.50
CA ALA A 281 -19.30 -14.58 5.41
C ALA A 281 -19.56 -13.97 4.02
N PRO A 282 -20.73 -13.39 3.71
CA PRO A 282 -20.98 -12.69 2.46
C PRO A 282 -20.07 -11.49 2.21
N TYR A 283 -19.60 -10.82 3.28
CA TYR A 283 -18.81 -9.60 3.21
C TYR A 283 -17.31 -9.85 3.10
N ILE A 284 -16.88 -11.04 3.52
CA ILE A 284 -15.46 -11.46 3.46
C ILE A 284 -15.19 -12.54 2.42
N GLY A 285 -16.24 -13.10 1.80
CA GLY A 285 -16.12 -14.22 0.83
C GLY A 285 -15.24 -13.91 -0.37
N TRP A 286 -15.06 -12.63 -0.70
CA TRP A 286 -14.19 -12.19 -1.78
C TRP A 286 -12.71 -12.54 -1.53
N THR A 287 -12.27 -12.67 -0.28
CA THR A 287 -10.91 -13.10 0.09
C THR A 287 -10.63 -14.52 -0.38
N GLU A 288 -11.67 -15.33 -0.56
CA GLU A 288 -11.64 -16.70 -1.04
C GLU A 288 -12.11 -16.82 -2.51
N GLY A 289 -12.24 -15.69 -3.21
CA GLY A 289 -12.69 -15.67 -4.60
C GLY A 289 -14.20 -15.91 -4.78
N ARG A 290 -15.01 -15.66 -3.76
CA ARG A 290 -16.47 -15.78 -3.83
C ARG A 290 -17.13 -14.40 -3.85
N LEU A 291 -17.99 -14.15 -4.84
CA LEU A 291 -18.90 -13.02 -4.87
C LEU A 291 -20.25 -13.46 -4.33
N VAL A 292 -20.61 -12.94 -3.18
CA VAL A 292 -21.90 -13.23 -2.56
C VAL A 292 -22.83 -12.04 -2.75
N PHE A 293 -24.02 -12.29 -3.22
CA PHE A 293 -25.10 -11.34 -3.42
C PHE A 293 -26.31 -11.82 -2.63
N GLU A 294 -26.90 -10.99 -1.80
CA GLU A 294 -28.10 -11.23 -1.03
C GLU A 294 -29.07 -10.11 -1.31
N ASP A 295 -30.19 -10.42 -1.93
CA ASP A 295 -31.22 -9.45 -2.32
C ASP A 295 -30.60 -8.14 -2.87
N THR A 296 -29.57 -8.27 -3.70
CA THR A 296 -28.74 -7.15 -4.17
C THR A 296 -29.33 -6.57 -5.46
N PRO A 297 -29.62 -5.25 -5.54
CA PRO A 297 -30.09 -4.64 -6.77
C PRO A 297 -29.12 -4.81 -7.93
N LEU A 298 -29.64 -5.13 -9.12
CA LEU A 298 -28.82 -5.40 -10.30
C LEU A 298 -27.77 -4.29 -10.62
N PRO A 299 -28.03 -3.00 -10.45
CA PRO A 299 -27.00 -1.98 -10.63
C PRO A 299 -25.80 -2.13 -9.67
N LYS A 300 -26.04 -2.58 -8.42
CA LYS A 300 -24.96 -2.87 -7.46
C LYS A 300 -24.22 -4.16 -7.80
N VAL A 301 -24.92 -5.17 -8.30
CA VAL A 301 -24.31 -6.40 -8.85
C VAL A 301 -23.36 -6.04 -9.99
N VAL A 302 -23.86 -5.25 -10.95
CA VAL A 302 -23.09 -4.81 -12.13
C VAL A 302 -21.81 -4.10 -11.70
N ARG A 303 -21.87 -3.09 -10.82
CA ARG A 303 -20.68 -2.38 -10.34
C ARG A 303 -19.63 -3.32 -9.71
N ARG A 304 -20.06 -4.33 -8.94
CA ARG A 304 -19.13 -5.32 -8.38
C ARG A 304 -18.50 -6.20 -9.45
N LEU A 305 -19.24 -6.57 -10.50
CA LEU A 305 -18.73 -7.36 -11.61
C LEU A 305 -17.79 -6.56 -12.50
N GLU A 306 -18.08 -5.26 -12.74
CA GLU A 306 -17.20 -4.35 -13.48
C GLU A 306 -15.82 -4.31 -12.84
N ARG A 307 -15.74 -4.07 -11.53
CA ARG A 307 -14.48 -4.07 -10.80
C ARG A 307 -13.81 -5.45 -10.77
N TRP A 308 -14.59 -6.52 -10.62
CA TRP A 308 -14.05 -7.87 -10.45
C TRP A 308 -13.45 -8.47 -11.72
N TYR A 309 -14.02 -8.15 -12.87
CA TYR A 309 -13.62 -8.73 -14.16
C TYR A 309 -12.96 -7.73 -15.12
N ASP A 310 -12.81 -6.47 -14.73
CA ASP A 310 -12.34 -5.39 -15.60
C ASP A 310 -13.16 -5.30 -16.89
N LEU A 311 -14.48 -5.23 -16.76
CA LEU A 311 -15.43 -5.17 -17.86
C LEU A 311 -16.36 -3.98 -17.70
N THR A 312 -16.87 -3.47 -18.80
CA THR A 312 -17.93 -2.45 -18.79
C THR A 312 -19.28 -3.11 -19.00
N PHE A 313 -20.28 -2.74 -18.16
CA PHE A 313 -21.63 -3.25 -18.29
C PHE A 313 -22.61 -2.15 -18.70
N ARG A 314 -23.60 -2.51 -19.50
CA ARG A 314 -24.70 -1.63 -19.93
C ARG A 314 -26.04 -2.31 -19.68
N ILE A 315 -26.84 -1.75 -18.79
CA ILE A 315 -28.23 -2.17 -18.59
C ILE A 315 -29.08 -1.41 -19.61
N ARG A 316 -29.50 -2.08 -20.69
CA ARG A 316 -30.21 -1.44 -21.79
C ARG A 316 -31.67 -1.14 -21.41
N ASP A 317 -32.33 -2.08 -20.75
CA ASP A 317 -33.72 -1.96 -20.39
C ASP A 317 -33.88 -1.42 -18.96
N PRO A 318 -34.48 -0.23 -18.75
CA PRO A 318 -34.59 0.38 -17.42
C PRO A 318 -35.30 -0.52 -16.39
N ALA A 319 -36.22 -1.37 -16.81
CA ALA A 319 -36.95 -2.30 -15.93
C ALA A 319 -36.01 -3.30 -15.22
N LEU A 320 -34.85 -3.63 -15.81
CA LEU A 320 -33.88 -4.53 -15.22
C LEU A 320 -33.24 -3.95 -13.94
N ARG A 321 -33.23 -2.63 -13.77
CA ARG A 321 -32.58 -1.98 -12.63
C ARG A 321 -33.26 -2.30 -11.30
N SER A 322 -34.56 -2.68 -11.33
CA SER A 322 -35.32 -3.09 -10.14
C SER A 322 -35.11 -4.55 -9.76
N LEU A 323 -34.50 -5.35 -10.63
CA LEU A 323 -34.23 -6.76 -10.34
C LEU A 323 -33.20 -6.89 -9.21
N ARG A 324 -33.36 -7.95 -8.42
CA ARG A 324 -32.49 -8.22 -7.27
C ARG A 324 -31.95 -9.64 -7.38
N LEU A 325 -30.67 -9.79 -7.11
CA LEU A 325 -29.95 -11.06 -7.19
C LEU A 325 -29.64 -11.59 -5.80
N THR A 326 -29.93 -12.88 -5.59
CA THR A 326 -29.39 -13.69 -4.49
C THR A 326 -28.63 -14.86 -5.09
N ALA A 327 -27.31 -14.85 -4.97
CA ALA A 327 -26.44 -15.87 -5.52
C ALA A 327 -25.06 -15.85 -4.87
N THR A 328 -24.42 -17.00 -4.77
CA THR A 328 -22.98 -17.11 -4.46
C THR A 328 -22.25 -17.57 -5.71
N LEU A 329 -21.44 -16.68 -6.26
CA LEU A 329 -20.65 -16.92 -7.47
C LEU A 329 -19.20 -17.17 -7.08
N LYS A 330 -18.64 -18.31 -7.47
CA LYS A 330 -17.20 -18.55 -7.34
C LYS A 330 -16.48 -17.80 -8.46
N SER A 331 -15.23 -17.39 -8.22
CA SER A 331 -14.37 -16.77 -9.23
C SER A 331 -14.11 -17.81 -10.36
N GLN A 332 -15.00 -17.78 -11.33
CA GLN A 332 -14.97 -18.60 -12.55
C GLN A 332 -14.82 -17.68 -13.75
N SER A 333 -14.88 -18.24 -14.95
CA SER A 333 -14.92 -17.41 -16.14
C SER A 333 -16.12 -16.45 -16.08
N VAL A 334 -15.94 -15.23 -16.57
CA VAL A 334 -17.01 -14.23 -16.61
C VAL A 334 -18.28 -14.77 -17.30
N ARG A 335 -18.12 -15.61 -18.33
CA ARG A 335 -19.23 -16.23 -19.05
C ARG A 335 -20.08 -17.10 -18.12
N ASN A 336 -19.48 -17.96 -17.31
CA ASN A 336 -20.20 -18.81 -16.36
C ASN A 336 -20.99 -17.97 -15.35
N VAL A 337 -20.39 -16.89 -14.87
CA VAL A 337 -21.05 -15.96 -13.94
C VAL A 337 -22.24 -15.28 -14.62
N LEU A 338 -22.07 -14.81 -15.84
CA LEU A 338 -23.15 -14.20 -16.61
C LEU A 338 -24.28 -15.19 -16.95
N ASP A 339 -23.96 -16.43 -17.24
CA ASP A 339 -24.96 -17.49 -17.49
C ASP A 339 -25.83 -17.73 -16.24
N VAL A 340 -25.20 -17.80 -15.06
CA VAL A 340 -25.92 -17.96 -13.78
C VAL A 340 -26.82 -16.75 -13.51
N ILE A 341 -26.33 -15.54 -13.70
CA ILE A 341 -27.10 -14.29 -13.51
C ILE A 341 -28.25 -14.22 -14.50
N ALA A 342 -28.00 -14.52 -15.77
CA ALA A 342 -29.00 -14.49 -16.83
C ALA A 342 -30.13 -15.49 -16.56
N ALA A 343 -29.79 -16.70 -16.10
CA ALA A 343 -30.76 -17.71 -15.72
C ALA A 343 -31.56 -17.30 -14.47
N SER A 344 -30.89 -16.79 -13.43
CA SER A 344 -31.51 -16.40 -12.15
C SER A 344 -32.49 -15.23 -12.32
N LEU A 345 -32.15 -14.26 -13.16
CA LEU A 345 -32.94 -13.03 -13.36
C LEU A 345 -33.83 -13.08 -14.61
N ASN A 346 -33.81 -14.17 -15.39
CA ASN A 346 -34.52 -14.31 -16.66
C ASN A 346 -34.22 -13.18 -17.64
N ILE A 347 -32.94 -12.85 -17.79
CA ILE A 347 -32.42 -11.81 -18.70
C ILE A 347 -31.57 -12.44 -19.80
N ARG A 348 -31.16 -11.65 -20.78
CA ARG A 348 -30.16 -12.01 -21.80
C ARG A 348 -28.96 -11.09 -21.68
N TYR A 349 -27.80 -11.57 -22.09
CA TYR A 349 -26.60 -10.76 -22.20
C TYR A 349 -25.90 -10.98 -23.54
N GLU A 350 -25.18 -9.98 -23.98
CA GLU A 350 -24.29 -9.99 -25.15
C GLU A 350 -22.93 -9.48 -24.70
N ILE A 351 -21.85 -10.15 -25.11
CA ILE A 351 -20.48 -9.69 -24.86
C ILE A 351 -19.89 -9.21 -26.18
N ASP A 352 -19.51 -7.93 -26.24
CA ASP A 352 -18.86 -7.33 -27.39
C ASP A 352 -17.66 -6.48 -26.92
N GLN A 353 -16.47 -6.83 -27.41
CA GLN A 353 -15.21 -6.08 -27.20
C GLN A 353 -14.98 -5.58 -25.76
N GLY A 354 -15.18 -6.46 -24.75
CA GLY A 354 -15.00 -6.10 -23.32
C GLY A 354 -16.19 -5.36 -22.70
N SER A 355 -17.27 -5.21 -23.42
CA SER A 355 -18.54 -4.65 -22.94
C SER A 355 -19.61 -5.73 -22.86
N VAL A 356 -20.36 -5.76 -21.75
CA VAL A 356 -21.49 -6.66 -21.52
C VAL A 356 -22.78 -5.84 -21.55
N VAL A 357 -23.70 -6.20 -22.46
CA VAL A 357 -25.01 -5.55 -22.58
C VAL A 357 -26.07 -6.48 -22.02
N LEU A 358 -26.80 -6.01 -20.98
CA LEU A 358 -27.91 -6.73 -20.37
C LEU A 358 -29.23 -6.28 -20.98
N ARG A 359 -30.09 -7.24 -21.36
CA ARG A 359 -31.41 -7.00 -21.96
C ARG A 359 -32.47 -7.89 -21.32
N ALA A 360 -33.71 -7.42 -21.31
CA ALA A 360 -34.86 -8.25 -20.95
C ALA A 360 -34.98 -9.41 -21.93
N ARG A 361 -35.46 -10.57 -21.44
CA ARG A 361 -35.80 -11.69 -22.30
C ARG A 361 -37.17 -11.39 -22.94
N GLU A 362 -37.24 -11.43 -24.26
CA GLU A 362 -38.52 -11.28 -24.97
C GLU A 362 -39.52 -12.33 -24.51
N GLY A 363 -40.70 -11.91 -24.02
CA GLY A 363 -41.76 -12.80 -23.57
C GLY A 363 -42.03 -12.78 -22.05
N ALA A 364 -41.28 -12.03 -21.24
CA ALA A 364 -41.60 -11.78 -19.82
C ALA A 364 -42.51 -10.54 -19.72
N ARG A 365 -43.80 -10.69 -19.95
CA ARG A 365 -44.87 -9.77 -19.57
C ARG A 365 -45.74 -10.39 -18.50
#